data_7c362b82deaff31c0a9f2b1689b5391b
#
_entry.id   7c362b82deaff31c0a9f2b1689b5391b
#
_cell.length_a   1.000
_cell.length_b   1.000
_cell.length_c   1.000
_cell.angle_alpha   90.00
_cell.angle_beta   90.00
_cell.angle_gamma   90.00
#
_symmetry.space_group_name_H-M   'P 1'
#
loop_
_entity.id
_entity.type
_entity.pdbx_description
1 polymer ?
#
loop_
_entity_poly.entity_id
_entity_poly.type
_entity_poly.pdbx_seq_one_letter_code
_entity_poly.pdbx_strand_id
1 'polypeptide(L)'
;MKNKIFELYKPKSLEDFLAFKEANPQENFVYVLQHPPANINILGASDFGYLVICLPNFGPDSQIIFSSSPFVFKMQKNLRDVRQQDYILLTGDPAVIGISCAIVSDYTSGKFNLLKWDRREAKYYPINFDLYQKG
;
A
#
# COMPACT_ATOMS: atom_id res chain seq x y z
N MET A 1 -15.16 -5.59 -9.48
CA MET A 1 -14.11 -4.53 -9.39
C MET A 1 -14.53 -3.45 -8.40
N LYS A 2 -13.62 -3.04 -7.54
CA LYS A 2 -13.88 -2.00 -6.54
C LYS A 2 -13.63 -0.62 -7.17
N ASN A 3 -14.65 0.23 -7.19
CA ASN A 3 -14.55 1.52 -7.89
C ASN A 3 -14.05 2.67 -7.02
N LYS A 4 -14.13 2.54 -5.70
CA LYS A 4 -13.69 3.59 -4.80
C LYS A 4 -12.19 3.52 -4.59
N ILE A 5 -11.51 4.67 -4.75
CA ILE A 5 -10.06 4.78 -4.58
C ILE A 5 -9.81 5.85 -3.52
N PHE A 6 -8.99 5.51 -2.53
CA PHE A 6 -8.60 6.46 -1.49
C PHE A 6 -7.19 6.97 -1.79
N GLU A 7 -7.02 8.27 -1.77
CA GLU A 7 -5.72 8.92 -1.97
C GLU A 7 -5.36 9.66 -0.68
N LEU A 8 -4.58 9.01 0.19
CA LEU A 8 -4.39 9.44 1.58
C LEU A 8 -3.65 10.77 1.73
N TYR A 9 -2.99 11.23 0.69
CA TYR A 9 -2.30 12.51 0.69
C TYR A 9 -3.23 13.70 0.43
N LYS A 10 -4.50 13.46 0.09
CA LYS A 10 -5.48 14.52 -0.10
C LYS A 10 -6.15 14.89 1.22
N PRO A 11 -6.59 16.16 1.38
CA PRO A 11 -7.25 16.59 2.62
C PRO A 11 -8.42 15.70 3.01
N LYS A 12 -8.49 15.35 4.29
CA LYS A 12 -9.56 14.52 4.88
C LYS A 12 -9.65 13.10 4.35
N SER A 13 -8.83 12.71 3.38
CA SER A 13 -8.92 11.40 2.76
C SER A 13 -8.56 10.28 3.73
N LEU A 14 -7.56 10.50 4.60
CA LEU A 14 -7.19 9.49 5.60
C LEU A 14 -8.36 9.24 6.56
N GLU A 15 -9.02 10.30 7.03
CA GLU A 15 -10.17 10.18 7.93
C GLU A 15 -11.30 9.41 7.24
N ASP A 16 -11.60 9.76 6.00
CA ASP A 16 -12.64 9.08 5.22
C ASP A 16 -12.32 7.61 5.01
N PHE A 17 -11.06 7.30 4.71
CA PHE A 17 -10.61 5.93 4.54
C PHE A 17 -10.77 5.12 5.83
N LEU A 18 -10.33 5.67 6.96
CA LEU A 18 -10.42 4.95 8.24
C LEU A 18 -11.86 4.70 8.64
N ALA A 19 -12.75 5.67 8.41
CA ALA A 19 -14.17 5.50 8.68
C ALA A 19 -14.78 4.42 7.78
N PHE A 20 -14.42 4.41 6.50
CA PHE A 20 -14.89 3.40 5.56
C PHE A 20 -14.39 2.02 5.95
N LYS A 21 -13.12 1.90 6.33
CA LYS A 21 -12.52 0.62 6.72
C LYS A 21 -13.19 0.07 7.98
N GLU A 22 -13.44 0.92 8.95
CA GLU A 22 -14.11 0.51 10.19
C GLU A 22 -15.54 0.04 9.93
N ALA A 23 -16.25 0.71 9.01
CA ALA A 23 -17.61 0.35 8.65
C ALA A 23 -17.71 -0.90 7.78
N ASN A 24 -16.60 -1.33 7.18
CA ASN A 24 -16.56 -2.48 6.26
C ASN A 24 -15.44 -3.46 6.64
N PRO A 25 -15.52 -4.07 7.84
CA PRO A 25 -14.42 -4.90 8.35
C PRO A 25 -14.16 -6.17 7.53
N GLN A 26 -15.13 -6.61 6.73
CA GLN A 26 -14.99 -7.79 5.88
C GLN A 26 -14.29 -7.48 4.55
N GLU A 27 -14.12 -6.22 4.20
CA GLU A 27 -13.49 -5.83 2.94
C GLU A 27 -11.97 -5.84 3.06
N ASN A 28 -11.31 -6.20 1.96
CA ASN A 28 -9.86 -6.12 1.85
C ASN A 28 -9.45 -4.82 1.18
N PHE A 29 -8.24 -4.37 1.48
CA PHE A 29 -7.68 -3.15 0.92
C PHE A 29 -6.32 -3.44 0.30
N VAL A 30 -6.03 -2.76 -0.80
CA VAL A 30 -4.74 -2.83 -1.49
C VAL A 30 -4.03 -1.50 -1.26
N TYR A 31 -2.99 -1.53 -0.45
CA TYR A 31 -2.19 -0.34 -0.17
C TYR A 31 -1.17 -0.15 -1.29
N VAL A 32 -1.44 0.84 -2.14
CA VAL A 32 -0.53 1.26 -3.21
C VAL A 32 0.44 2.25 -2.57
N LEU A 33 1.68 1.85 -2.38
CA LEU A 33 2.61 2.61 -1.54
C LEU A 33 2.88 4.02 -2.06
N GLN A 34 3.01 4.15 -3.39
CA GLN A 34 3.19 5.45 -4.03
C GLN A 34 2.43 5.44 -5.35
N HIS A 35 1.76 6.54 -5.66
CA HIS A 35 1.03 6.65 -6.92
C HIS A 35 1.99 6.41 -8.09
N PRO A 36 1.73 5.43 -8.96
CA PRO A 36 2.64 5.15 -10.08
C PRO A 36 2.54 6.22 -11.16
N PRO A 37 3.52 6.27 -12.07
CA PRO A 37 3.40 7.13 -13.25
C PRO A 37 2.16 6.81 -14.08
N ALA A 38 1.67 7.79 -14.82
CA ALA A 38 0.41 7.68 -15.57
C ALA A 38 0.37 6.53 -16.59
N ASN A 39 1.53 6.09 -17.07
CA ASN A 39 1.61 4.96 -18.02
C ASN A 39 1.47 3.59 -17.38
N ILE A 40 1.40 3.51 -16.07
CA ILE A 40 1.24 2.24 -15.35
C ILE A 40 -0.20 2.15 -14.85
N ASN A 41 -0.90 1.09 -15.26
CA ASN A 41 -2.28 0.87 -14.88
C ASN A 41 -2.36 -0.09 -13.70
N ILE A 42 -2.88 0.40 -12.58
CA ILE A 42 -3.03 -0.41 -11.35
C ILE A 42 -4.47 -0.85 -11.11
N LEU A 43 -5.39 -0.53 -12.02
CA LEU A 43 -6.81 -0.83 -11.77
C LEU A 43 -7.10 -2.32 -11.61
N GLY A 44 -6.32 -3.18 -12.25
CA GLY A 44 -6.46 -4.63 -12.08
C GLY A 44 -6.23 -5.11 -10.65
N ALA A 45 -5.45 -4.37 -9.87
CA ALA A 45 -5.23 -4.70 -8.47
C ALA A 45 -6.49 -4.54 -7.62
N SER A 46 -7.49 -3.80 -8.10
CA SER A 46 -8.75 -3.62 -7.39
C SER A 46 -9.58 -4.91 -7.30
N ASP A 47 -9.22 -5.94 -8.03
CA ASP A 47 -9.85 -7.26 -7.86
C ASP A 47 -9.53 -7.87 -6.49
N PHE A 48 -8.47 -7.42 -5.85
CA PHE A 48 -8.05 -7.92 -4.53
C PHE A 48 -8.57 -7.08 -3.38
N GLY A 49 -9.07 -5.89 -3.63
CA GLY A 49 -9.60 -5.01 -2.60
C GLY A 49 -9.65 -3.56 -3.08
N TYR A 50 -10.14 -2.68 -2.21
CA TYR A 50 -10.17 -1.25 -2.49
C TYR A 50 -8.76 -0.68 -2.54
N LEU A 51 -8.48 0.14 -3.55
CA LEU A 51 -7.16 0.75 -3.69
C LEU A 51 -6.99 1.92 -2.73
N VAL A 52 -5.90 1.92 -1.99
CA VAL A 52 -5.55 2.97 -1.03
C VAL A 52 -4.16 3.47 -1.39
N ILE A 53 -4.08 4.65 -1.98
CA ILE A 53 -2.81 5.21 -2.44
C ILE A 53 -2.21 6.04 -1.31
N CYS A 54 -1.06 5.59 -0.81
CA CYS A 54 -0.46 6.20 0.39
C CYS A 54 0.25 7.51 0.10
N LEU A 55 0.99 7.59 -0.99
CA LEU A 55 1.78 8.77 -1.34
C LEU A 55 1.52 9.20 -2.78
N PRO A 56 1.64 10.51 -3.08
CA PRO A 56 1.51 10.96 -4.45
C PRO A 56 2.70 10.55 -5.30
N ASN A 57 2.56 10.67 -6.61
CA ASN A 57 3.69 10.51 -7.51
C ASN A 57 4.56 11.78 -7.40
N PHE A 58 5.76 11.60 -6.83
CA PHE A 58 6.71 12.69 -6.78
C PHE A 58 7.44 12.76 -8.12
N GLY A 59 7.51 13.95 -8.70
CA GLY A 59 8.25 14.14 -9.93
C GLY A 59 9.73 13.80 -9.78
N PRO A 60 10.49 13.80 -10.88
CA PRO A 60 11.90 13.40 -10.84
C PRO A 60 12.77 14.27 -9.93
N ASP A 61 12.31 15.48 -9.60
CA ASP A 61 13.04 16.40 -8.73
C ASP A 61 12.67 16.24 -7.27
N SER A 62 11.74 15.35 -6.94
CA SER A 62 11.28 15.16 -5.57
C SER A 62 12.13 14.11 -4.89
N GLN A 63 12.87 14.54 -3.89
CA GLN A 63 13.71 13.62 -3.12
C GLN A 63 13.05 13.38 -1.78
N ILE A 64 12.35 12.28 -1.70
CA ILE A 64 11.57 11.91 -0.53
C ILE A 64 12.45 11.64 0.69
N ILE A 65 13.76 11.41 0.50
CA ILE A 65 14.57 10.68 1.46
C ILE A 65 15.52 11.58 2.26
N PHE A 66 15.47 12.90 2.09
CA PHE A 66 16.37 13.75 2.87
C PHE A 66 15.96 13.93 4.33
N SER A 67 14.72 13.56 4.67
CA SER A 67 14.24 13.64 6.03
C SER A 67 13.52 12.35 6.37
N SER A 68 14.27 11.38 6.89
CA SER A 68 13.72 10.08 7.18
C SER A 68 12.61 10.10 8.22
N SER A 69 12.74 10.92 9.28
CA SER A 69 11.74 10.92 10.35
C SER A 69 10.36 11.38 9.92
N PRO A 70 10.20 12.53 9.22
CA PRO A 70 8.86 12.91 8.74
C PRO A 70 8.25 11.89 7.79
N PHE A 71 9.08 11.27 6.96
CA PHE A 71 8.63 10.25 6.04
C PHE A 71 8.13 9.02 6.78
N VAL A 72 8.88 8.54 7.76
CA VAL A 72 8.51 7.37 8.57
C VAL A 72 7.20 7.64 9.31
N PHE A 73 7.05 8.80 9.95
CA PHE A 73 5.82 9.16 10.64
C PHE A 73 4.62 9.14 9.70
N LYS A 74 4.79 9.69 8.51
CA LYS A 74 3.72 9.73 7.52
C LYS A 74 3.28 8.33 7.12
N MET A 75 4.23 7.45 6.84
CA MET A 75 3.93 6.08 6.44
C MET A 75 3.37 5.27 7.60
N GLN A 76 3.86 5.46 8.80
CA GLN A 76 3.29 4.82 9.99
C GLN A 76 1.82 5.21 10.15
N LYS A 77 1.50 6.47 9.94
CA LYS A 77 0.12 6.95 10.04
C LYS A 77 -0.76 6.34 8.95
N ASN A 78 -0.27 6.32 7.71
CA ASN A 78 -1.03 5.81 6.57
C ASN A 78 -1.25 4.29 6.63
N LEU A 79 -0.32 3.55 7.23
CA LEU A 79 -0.35 2.10 7.27
C LEU A 79 -0.83 1.53 8.61
N ARG A 80 -1.18 2.40 9.57
CA ARG A 80 -1.49 1.97 10.94
C ARG A 80 -2.54 0.87 11.01
N ASP A 81 -3.57 0.95 10.18
CA ASP A 81 -4.69 0.02 10.23
C ASP A 81 -4.58 -1.11 9.23
N VAL A 82 -3.39 -1.36 8.69
CA VAL A 82 -3.15 -2.49 7.81
C VAL A 82 -3.38 -3.80 8.57
N ARG A 83 -4.07 -4.74 7.92
CA ARG A 83 -4.39 -6.05 8.50
C ARG A 83 -3.71 -7.14 7.69
N GLN A 84 -3.59 -8.32 8.30
CA GLN A 84 -2.99 -9.47 7.63
C GLN A 84 -3.74 -9.86 6.34
N GLN A 85 -5.02 -9.54 6.25
CA GLN A 85 -5.84 -9.84 5.08
C GLN A 85 -5.68 -8.82 3.94
N ASP A 86 -5.10 -7.66 4.24
CA ASP A 86 -4.88 -6.63 3.22
C ASP A 86 -3.67 -6.96 2.35
N TYR A 87 -3.52 -6.22 1.25
CA TYR A 87 -2.45 -6.43 0.28
C TYR A 87 -1.60 -5.18 0.16
N ILE A 88 -0.33 -5.38 -0.14
CA ILE A 88 0.62 -4.28 -0.37
C ILE A 88 1.08 -4.35 -1.83
N LEU A 89 0.81 -3.31 -2.59
CA LEU A 89 1.27 -3.20 -3.97
C LEU A 89 2.55 -2.36 -3.99
N LEU A 90 3.63 -2.97 -4.41
CA LEU A 90 4.97 -2.40 -4.33
C LEU A 90 5.21 -1.44 -5.49
N THR A 91 4.84 -0.19 -5.32
CA THR A 91 5.01 0.85 -6.32
C THR A 91 5.82 2.01 -5.77
N GLY A 92 6.63 2.62 -6.63
CA GLY A 92 7.35 3.84 -6.30
C GLY A 92 8.85 3.64 -6.06
N ASP A 93 9.41 4.59 -5.33
CA ASP A 93 10.84 4.59 -5.00
C ASP A 93 11.21 3.38 -4.14
N PRO A 94 12.34 2.70 -4.43
CA PRO A 94 12.76 1.53 -3.65
C PRO A 94 12.86 1.78 -2.15
N ALA A 95 13.26 2.96 -1.73
CA ALA A 95 13.34 3.30 -0.30
C ALA A 95 11.95 3.40 0.32
N VAL A 96 10.97 3.95 -0.43
CA VAL A 96 9.57 3.98 0.01
C VAL A 96 9.08 2.55 0.22
N ILE A 97 9.36 1.68 -0.74
CA ILE A 97 8.93 0.28 -0.67
C ILE A 97 9.56 -0.42 0.53
N GLY A 98 10.88 -0.28 0.71
CA GLY A 98 11.59 -0.95 1.80
C GLY A 98 11.10 -0.52 3.18
N ILE A 99 10.98 0.77 3.42
CA ILE A 99 10.52 1.30 4.71
C ILE A 99 9.07 0.90 4.96
N SER A 100 8.23 0.99 3.94
CA SER A 100 6.82 0.64 4.07
C SER A 100 6.62 -0.82 4.43
N CYS A 101 7.39 -1.72 3.80
CA CYS A 101 7.31 -3.14 4.12
C CYS A 101 7.76 -3.43 5.56
N ALA A 102 8.78 -2.73 6.05
CA ALA A 102 9.21 -2.87 7.44
C ALA A 102 8.11 -2.43 8.40
N ILE A 103 7.43 -1.31 8.10
CA ILE A 103 6.32 -0.81 8.91
C ILE A 103 5.16 -1.81 8.90
N VAL A 104 4.78 -2.31 7.73
CA VAL A 104 3.70 -3.29 7.60
C VAL A 104 4.02 -4.55 8.39
N SER A 105 5.26 -5.04 8.29
CA SER A 105 5.69 -6.22 9.02
C SER A 105 5.55 -6.03 10.53
N ASP A 106 5.91 -4.85 11.02
CA ASP A 106 5.75 -4.52 12.44
C ASP A 106 4.29 -4.53 12.87
N TYR A 107 3.40 -3.92 12.07
CA TYR A 107 1.97 -3.83 12.42
C TYR A 107 1.22 -5.16 12.26
N THR A 108 1.73 -6.08 11.46
CA THR A 108 1.05 -7.35 11.18
C THR A 108 1.75 -8.54 11.82
N SER A 109 2.73 -8.31 12.68
CA SER A 109 3.52 -9.37 13.33
C SER A 109 4.18 -10.30 12.32
N GLY A 110 4.68 -9.72 11.22
CA GLY A 110 5.42 -10.44 10.20
C GLY A 110 4.56 -11.23 9.22
N LYS A 111 3.24 -11.07 9.27
CA LYS A 111 2.31 -11.76 8.35
C LYS A 111 1.64 -10.75 7.44
N PHE A 112 1.94 -10.80 6.15
CA PHE A 112 1.39 -9.84 5.21
C PHE A 112 1.36 -10.40 3.81
N ASN A 113 0.55 -9.78 2.94
CA ASN A 113 0.40 -10.18 1.55
C ASN A 113 0.95 -9.09 0.64
N LEU A 114 1.78 -9.48 -0.31
CA LEU A 114 2.23 -8.59 -1.37
C LEU A 114 1.50 -8.92 -2.67
N LEU A 115 1.24 -7.91 -3.48
CA LEU A 115 0.80 -8.11 -4.84
C LEU A 115 1.97 -7.88 -5.79
N LYS A 116 2.19 -8.84 -6.67
CA LYS A 116 3.25 -8.78 -7.65
C LYS A 116 2.65 -8.74 -9.05
N TRP A 117 3.14 -7.84 -9.90
CA TRP A 117 2.76 -7.82 -11.31
C TRP A 117 3.56 -8.84 -12.08
N ASP A 118 2.87 -9.71 -12.81
CA ASP A 118 3.51 -10.67 -13.70
C ASP A 118 3.39 -10.17 -15.13
N ARG A 119 4.54 -9.88 -15.74
CA ARG A 119 4.60 -9.36 -17.10
C ARG A 119 4.11 -10.36 -18.14
N ARG A 120 4.39 -11.64 -17.94
CA ARG A 120 4.01 -12.68 -18.90
C ARG A 120 2.53 -12.87 -18.96
N GLU A 121 1.91 -12.95 -17.79
CA GLU A 121 0.48 -13.20 -17.67
C GLU A 121 -0.34 -11.92 -17.68
N ALA A 122 0.32 -10.75 -17.58
CA ALA A 122 -0.33 -9.44 -17.51
C ALA A 122 -1.38 -9.37 -16.42
N LYS A 123 -1.03 -9.86 -15.22
CA LYS A 123 -1.93 -9.85 -14.07
C LYS A 123 -1.17 -9.76 -12.76
N TYR A 124 -1.92 -9.47 -11.70
CA TYR A 124 -1.37 -9.40 -10.35
C TYR A 124 -1.50 -10.76 -9.66
N TYR A 125 -0.46 -11.14 -8.94
CA TYR A 125 -0.44 -12.34 -8.11
C TYR A 125 -0.24 -11.98 -6.65
N PRO A 126 -1.03 -12.56 -5.74
CA PRO A 126 -0.76 -12.40 -4.31
C PRO A 126 0.33 -13.35 -3.87
N ILE A 127 1.20 -12.84 -2.99
CA ILE A 127 2.22 -13.65 -2.34
C ILE A 127 2.07 -13.44 -0.83
N ASN A 128 1.84 -14.52 -0.11
CA ASN A 128 1.65 -14.49 1.33
C ASN A 128 2.98 -14.72 2.03
N PHE A 129 3.32 -13.84 2.96
CA PHE A 129 4.54 -13.97 3.75
C PHE A 129 4.24 -14.15 5.22
N ASP A 130 5.00 -15.02 5.85
CA ASP A 130 5.04 -15.16 7.30
C ASP A 130 6.51 -15.25 7.69
N LEU A 131 7.06 -14.19 8.24
CA LEU A 131 8.49 -14.11 8.55
C LEU A 131 8.91 -15.07 9.66
N TYR A 132 7.96 -15.57 10.41
CA TYR A 132 8.24 -16.47 11.55
C TYR A 132 7.84 -17.91 11.26
N GLN A 133 7.49 -18.20 10.01
CA GLN A 133 7.16 -19.55 9.61
C GLN A 133 8.38 -20.44 9.71
N LYS A 134 8.20 -21.59 10.37
CA LYS A 134 9.26 -22.59 10.47
C LYS A 134 9.32 -23.39 9.18
N GLY A 135 10.44 -23.30 8.49
CA GLY A 135 10.64 -23.97 7.21
C GLY A 135 10.99 -25.42 7.32
#